data_1b1761563ef5aca9edf2f2509f0ebfc8
#
_entry.id   1b1761563ef5aca9edf2f2509f0ebfc8
#
_cell.length_a   1.000
_cell.length_b   1.000
_cell.length_c   1.000
_cell.angle_alpha   90.00
_cell.angle_beta   90.00
_cell.angle_gamma   90.00
#
_symmetry.space_group_name_H-M   'P 1'
#
loop_
_entity.id
_entity.type
_entity.pdbx_description
1 polymer ?
#
loop_
_entity_poly.entity_id
_entity_poly.type
_entity_poly.pdbx_seq_one_letter_code
_entity_poly.pdbx_strand_id
1 'polypeptide(L)'
;TSVLTERVIRLITDKENPIRADRLLIVTFTKASAAEMKQRIISELQEYLKEDSHNTELKRQLMLLRNADICTIDSFCSKIVRENFFELGVKRDLRIGSESELAIASNDALDEALEELYQESEKQNGNDDFNKLADALATVKSDNNLRSVILSIYVSILSHPFPIAWIENAVKMYETDLPFKETEWGKVAVSRLEHINSYMGRPVSYTHLRAH
;
A
#
# COMPACT_ATOMS: atom_id res chain seq x y z
N THR A 1 13.53 -8.26 -17.35
CA THR A 1 13.03 -9.67 -17.26
C THR A 1 14.11 -10.71 -17.56
N SER A 2 14.91 -10.58 -18.64
CA SER A 2 15.93 -11.59 -18.98
C SER A 2 16.97 -11.81 -17.88
N VAL A 3 17.53 -10.74 -17.31
CA VAL A 3 18.52 -10.81 -16.23
C VAL A 3 17.96 -11.54 -14.99
N LEU A 4 16.69 -11.29 -14.65
CA LEU A 4 16.06 -11.95 -13.51
C LEU A 4 15.83 -13.44 -13.79
N THR A 5 15.37 -13.79 -14.99
CA THR A 5 15.23 -15.19 -15.41
C THR A 5 16.55 -15.93 -15.32
N GLU A 6 17.62 -15.36 -15.90
CA GLU A 6 18.97 -15.93 -15.83
C GLU A 6 19.44 -16.12 -14.38
N ARG A 7 19.21 -15.15 -13.52
CA ARG A 7 19.53 -15.26 -12.09
C ARG A 7 18.79 -16.41 -11.41
N VAL A 8 17.51 -16.55 -11.69
CA VAL A 8 16.68 -17.64 -11.14
C VAL A 8 17.23 -18.99 -11.62
N ILE A 9 17.50 -19.12 -12.92
CA ILE A 9 18.07 -20.35 -13.48
C ILE A 9 19.39 -20.70 -12.79
N ARG A 10 20.31 -19.75 -12.65
CA ARG A 10 21.57 -19.97 -11.93
C ARG A 10 21.37 -20.48 -10.51
N LEU A 11 20.39 -19.91 -9.77
CA LEU A 11 20.11 -20.33 -8.39
C LEU A 11 19.57 -21.76 -8.29
N ILE A 12 18.70 -22.17 -9.21
CA ILE A 12 18.08 -23.51 -9.17
C ILE A 12 18.92 -24.60 -9.86
N THR A 13 19.90 -24.20 -10.69
CA THR A 13 20.82 -25.11 -11.37
C THR A 13 22.22 -25.11 -10.76
N ASP A 14 22.43 -24.41 -9.65
CA ASP A 14 23.73 -24.39 -8.97
C ASP A 14 24.18 -25.83 -8.63
N LYS A 15 25.44 -26.13 -8.90
CA LYS A 15 25.95 -27.49 -8.73
C LYS A 15 26.28 -27.87 -7.30
N GLU A 16 26.59 -26.86 -6.47
CA GLU A 16 26.98 -27.05 -5.08
C GLU A 16 25.79 -26.92 -4.14
N ASN A 17 24.98 -25.89 -4.35
CA ASN A 17 23.86 -25.54 -3.48
C ASN A 17 22.62 -25.12 -4.28
N PRO A 18 21.95 -26.03 -4.99
CA PRO A 18 20.75 -25.68 -5.77
C PRO A 18 19.62 -25.26 -4.85
N ILE A 19 19.08 -24.06 -5.10
CA ILE A 19 17.89 -23.61 -4.39
C ILE A 19 16.67 -24.31 -4.96
N ARG A 20 15.83 -24.86 -4.10
CA ARG A 20 14.57 -25.48 -4.54
C ARG A 20 13.66 -24.43 -5.16
N ALA A 21 13.13 -24.72 -6.35
CA ALA A 21 12.28 -23.79 -7.10
C ALA A 21 10.98 -23.43 -6.33
N ASP A 22 10.43 -24.35 -5.53
CA ASP A 22 9.23 -24.12 -4.71
C ASP A 22 9.48 -23.22 -3.47
N ARG A 23 10.72 -22.85 -3.19
CA ARG A 23 11.09 -21.87 -2.16
C ARG A 23 11.37 -20.49 -2.70
N LEU A 24 11.20 -20.29 -4.01
CA LEU A 24 11.35 -18.99 -4.64
C LEU A 24 10.03 -18.22 -4.58
N LEU A 25 10.13 -16.97 -4.16
CA LEU A 25 9.09 -15.97 -4.31
C LEU A 25 9.54 -14.96 -5.35
N ILE A 26 8.80 -14.85 -6.44
CA ILE A 26 9.04 -13.88 -7.51
C ILE A 26 7.78 -13.04 -7.68
N VAL A 27 7.90 -11.76 -7.39
CA VAL A 27 6.76 -10.84 -7.43
C VAL A 27 6.86 -9.91 -8.63
N THR A 28 5.75 -9.73 -9.33
CA THR A 28 5.60 -8.82 -10.46
C THR A 28 4.41 -7.89 -10.26
N PHE A 29 4.32 -6.81 -11.05
CA PHE A 29 3.18 -5.89 -10.97
C PHE A 29 1.94 -6.41 -11.70
N THR A 30 2.09 -7.27 -12.72
CA THR A 30 0.97 -7.76 -13.51
C THR A 30 0.94 -9.27 -13.57
N LYS A 31 -0.26 -9.84 -13.63
CA LYS A 31 -0.47 -11.29 -13.83
C LYS A 31 0.17 -11.78 -15.13
N ALA A 32 0.12 -10.97 -16.18
CA ALA A 32 0.72 -11.30 -17.47
C ALA A 32 2.24 -11.44 -17.35
N SER A 33 2.92 -10.49 -16.69
CA SER A 33 4.37 -10.56 -16.46
C SER A 33 4.78 -11.76 -15.59
N ALA A 34 3.97 -12.10 -14.60
CA ALA A 34 4.21 -13.28 -13.76
C ALA A 34 4.12 -14.57 -14.59
N ALA A 35 3.07 -14.70 -15.41
CA ALA A 35 2.88 -15.86 -16.30
C ALA A 35 4.00 -15.97 -17.34
N GLU A 36 4.38 -14.84 -17.96
CA GLU A 36 5.49 -14.80 -18.92
C GLU A 36 6.81 -15.22 -18.27
N MET A 37 7.12 -14.71 -17.08
CA MET A 37 8.33 -15.08 -16.36
C MET A 37 8.36 -16.57 -16.04
N LYS A 38 7.24 -17.11 -15.51
CA LYS A 38 7.12 -18.55 -15.23
C LYS A 38 7.37 -19.38 -16.49
N GLN A 39 6.78 -18.99 -17.62
CA GLN A 39 6.95 -19.69 -18.90
C GLN A 39 8.40 -19.63 -19.39
N ARG A 40 9.07 -18.49 -19.27
CA ARG A 40 10.48 -18.36 -19.66
C ARG A 40 11.38 -19.26 -18.83
N ILE A 41 11.20 -19.29 -17.50
CA ILE A 41 11.98 -20.18 -16.62
C ILE A 41 11.75 -21.65 -17.00
N ILE A 42 10.51 -22.05 -17.26
CA ILE A 42 10.18 -23.40 -17.71
C ILE A 42 10.89 -23.73 -19.03
N SER A 43 10.81 -22.83 -20.01
CA SER A 43 11.42 -23.04 -21.32
C SER A 43 12.95 -23.21 -21.23
N GLU A 44 13.61 -22.36 -20.44
CA GLU A 44 15.05 -22.46 -20.23
C GLU A 44 15.46 -23.75 -19.52
N LEU A 45 14.73 -24.17 -18.48
CA LEU A 45 15.00 -25.46 -17.84
C LEU A 45 14.80 -26.64 -18.79
N GLN A 46 13.84 -26.52 -19.69
CA GLN A 46 13.63 -27.57 -20.74
C GLN A 46 14.78 -27.63 -21.75
N GLU A 47 15.37 -26.46 -22.08
CA GLU A 47 16.59 -26.48 -22.95
C GLU A 47 17.76 -27.14 -22.24
N TYR A 48 18.03 -26.84 -20.97
CA TYR A 48 19.05 -27.56 -20.20
C TYR A 48 18.79 -29.08 -20.13
N LEU A 49 17.52 -29.48 -20.02
CA LEU A 49 17.13 -30.91 -20.04
C LEU A 49 17.31 -31.60 -21.41
N LYS A 50 17.29 -30.83 -22.51
CA LYS A 50 17.62 -31.41 -23.85
C LYS A 50 19.11 -31.76 -23.95
N GLU A 51 19.98 -30.92 -23.34
CA GLU A 51 21.43 -31.16 -23.32
C GLU A 51 21.79 -32.31 -22.38
N ASP A 52 21.11 -32.42 -21.22
CA ASP A 52 21.31 -33.48 -20.22
C ASP A 52 19.96 -34.11 -19.82
N SER A 53 19.45 -34.99 -20.67
CA SER A 53 18.14 -35.62 -20.49
C SER A 53 18.04 -36.56 -19.28
N HIS A 54 19.18 -36.97 -18.71
CA HIS A 54 19.25 -37.87 -17.56
C HIS A 54 19.36 -37.11 -16.21
N ASN A 55 19.47 -35.79 -16.24
CA ASN A 55 19.61 -34.98 -15.04
C ASN A 55 18.35 -35.03 -14.18
N THR A 56 18.41 -35.79 -13.11
CA THR A 56 17.29 -35.98 -12.18
C THR A 56 16.98 -34.75 -11.39
N GLU A 57 17.99 -33.91 -11.07
CA GLU A 57 17.79 -32.67 -10.31
C GLU A 57 17.07 -31.61 -11.16
N LEU A 58 17.44 -31.42 -12.42
CA LEU A 58 16.71 -30.54 -13.33
C LEU A 58 15.24 -30.94 -13.48
N LYS A 59 14.97 -32.25 -13.61
CA LYS A 59 13.59 -32.78 -13.65
C LYS A 59 12.83 -32.46 -12.38
N ARG A 60 13.48 -32.63 -11.23
CA ARG A 60 12.91 -32.31 -9.93
C ARG A 60 12.61 -30.81 -9.80
N GLN A 61 13.56 -29.94 -10.18
CA GLN A 61 13.36 -28.47 -10.15
C GLN A 61 12.19 -28.06 -11.07
N LEU A 62 12.04 -28.64 -12.24
CA LEU A 62 10.93 -28.40 -13.14
C LEU A 62 9.57 -28.79 -12.52
N MET A 63 9.51 -29.88 -11.75
CA MET A 63 8.30 -30.24 -11.00
C MET A 63 8.01 -29.27 -9.85
N LEU A 64 9.03 -28.88 -9.10
CA LEU A 64 8.92 -27.95 -7.98
C LEU A 64 8.49 -26.55 -8.44
N LEU A 65 8.87 -26.12 -9.63
CA LEU A 65 8.52 -24.83 -10.20
C LEU A 65 6.99 -24.64 -10.38
N ARG A 66 6.22 -25.73 -10.44
CA ARG A 66 4.76 -25.65 -10.45
C ARG A 66 4.21 -25.02 -9.18
N ASN A 67 4.87 -25.27 -8.05
CA ASN A 67 4.49 -24.79 -6.72
C ASN A 67 5.24 -23.51 -6.31
N ALA A 68 6.12 -22.99 -7.17
CA ALA A 68 6.81 -21.72 -6.93
C ALA A 68 5.83 -20.54 -6.95
N ASP A 69 6.01 -19.63 -6.03
CA ASP A 69 5.22 -18.39 -5.95
C ASP A 69 5.75 -17.35 -6.95
N ILE A 70 5.29 -17.45 -8.19
CA ILE A 70 5.55 -16.48 -9.27
C ILE A 70 4.22 -15.79 -9.57
N CYS A 71 3.99 -14.62 -8.98
CA CYS A 71 2.67 -13.99 -8.95
C CYS A 71 2.77 -12.47 -8.74
N THR A 72 1.63 -11.79 -8.71
CA THR A 72 1.58 -10.39 -8.26
C THR A 72 1.61 -10.31 -6.73
N ILE A 73 2.02 -9.14 -6.20
CA ILE A 73 2.05 -8.92 -4.75
C ILE A 73 0.67 -9.16 -4.12
N ASP A 74 -0.40 -8.67 -4.76
CA ASP A 74 -1.78 -8.86 -4.27
C ASP A 74 -2.19 -10.34 -4.25
N SER A 75 -1.77 -11.10 -5.28
CA SER A 75 -2.05 -12.54 -5.33
C SER A 75 -1.30 -13.28 -4.23
N PHE A 76 -0.06 -12.89 -3.93
CA PHE A 76 0.72 -13.46 -2.84
C PHE A 76 0.09 -13.12 -1.48
N CYS A 77 -0.24 -11.86 -1.23
CA CYS A 77 -0.91 -11.43 -0.01
C CYS A 77 -2.25 -12.17 0.20
N SER A 78 -3.05 -12.28 -0.87
CA SER A 78 -4.32 -13.03 -0.82
C SER A 78 -4.12 -14.51 -0.51
N LYS A 79 -3.04 -15.13 -1.01
CA LYS A 79 -2.66 -16.50 -0.68
C LYS A 79 -2.35 -16.63 0.81
N ILE A 80 -1.49 -15.75 1.36
CA ILE A 80 -1.14 -15.76 2.78
C ILE A 80 -2.37 -15.63 3.67
N VAL A 81 -3.28 -14.69 3.36
CA VAL A 81 -4.53 -14.51 4.11
C VAL A 81 -5.39 -15.77 4.07
N ARG A 82 -5.54 -16.40 2.90
CA ARG A 82 -6.34 -17.62 2.77
C ARG A 82 -5.71 -18.84 3.45
N GLU A 83 -4.40 -18.94 3.49
CA GLU A 83 -3.70 -20.04 4.18
C GLU A 83 -3.79 -19.88 5.70
N ASN A 84 -3.89 -18.65 6.21
CA ASN A 84 -3.96 -18.33 7.63
C ASN A 84 -5.35 -17.82 8.06
N PHE A 85 -6.41 -18.17 7.35
CA PHE A 85 -7.77 -17.65 7.56
C PHE A 85 -8.29 -17.89 8.99
N PHE A 86 -7.91 -19.00 9.59
CA PHE A 86 -8.33 -19.36 10.93
C PHE A 86 -7.71 -18.45 12.00
N GLU A 87 -6.40 -18.16 11.89
CA GLU A 87 -5.67 -17.28 12.82
C GLU A 87 -6.14 -15.82 12.70
N LEU A 88 -6.51 -15.43 11.49
CA LEU A 88 -7.01 -14.09 11.19
C LEU A 88 -8.50 -13.90 11.52
N GLY A 89 -9.23 -14.96 11.87
CA GLY A 89 -10.66 -14.91 12.15
C GLY A 89 -11.52 -14.55 10.92
N VAL A 90 -11.00 -14.74 9.70
CA VAL A 90 -11.69 -14.43 8.46
C VAL A 90 -12.26 -15.70 7.80
N LYS A 91 -13.24 -15.54 6.90
CA LYS A 91 -13.81 -16.68 6.17
C LYS A 91 -12.80 -17.21 5.15
N ARG A 92 -12.77 -18.54 4.96
CA ARG A 92 -11.89 -19.20 3.99
C ARG A 92 -12.15 -18.78 2.54
N ASP A 93 -13.39 -18.46 2.22
CA ASP A 93 -13.86 -18.03 0.90
C ASP A 93 -13.75 -16.50 0.68
N LEU A 94 -12.93 -15.84 1.49
CA LEU A 94 -12.69 -14.40 1.40
C LEU A 94 -12.31 -14.00 -0.04
N ARG A 95 -13.04 -13.02 -0.57
CA ARG A 95 -12.74 -12.39 -1.86
C ARG A 95 -12.37 -10.91 -1.68
N ILE A 96 -11.62 -10.40 -2.61
CA ILE A 96 -11.33 -8.99 -2.67
C ILE A 96 -12.59 -8.28 -3.21
N GLY A 97 -13.10 -7.29 -2.46
CA GLY A 97 -14.22 -6.46 -2.89
C GLY A 97 -13.84 -5.56 -4.07
N SER A 98 -14.81 -5.17 -4.87
CA SER A 98 -14.65 -4.12 -5.86
C SER A 98 -14.55 -2.75 -5.19
N GLU A 99 -13.99 -1.75 -5.88
CA GLU A 99 -13.91 -0.37 -5.38
C GLU A 99 -15.27 0.19 -4.97
N SER A 100 -16.32 -0.12 -5.73
CA SER A 100 -17.69 0.31 -5.40
C SER A 100 -18.24 -0.36 -4.15
N GLU A 101 -17.98 -1.65 -3.94
CA GLU A 101 -18.39 -2.36 -2.73
C GLU A 101 -17.64 -1.81 -1.50
N LEU A 102 -16.34 -1.53 -1.64
CA LEU A 102 -15.55 -0.93 -0.57
C LEU A 102 -16.02 0.49 -0.24
N ALA A 103 -16.36 1.29 -1.25
CA ALA A 103 -16.87 2.65 -1.04
C ALA A 103 -18.22 2.62 -0.30
N ILE A 104 -19.15 1.73 -0.66
CA ILE A 104 -20.42 1.55 0.04
C ILE A 104 -20.16 1.14 1.49
N ALA A 105 -19.40 0.08 1.72
CA ALA A 105 -19.10 -0.41 3.06
C ALA A 105 -18.40 0.63 3.94
N SER A 106 -17.51 1.44 3.36
CA SER A 106 -16.82 2.52 4.10
C SER A 106 -17.79 3.65 4.48
N ASN A 107 -18.75 3.99 3.61
CA ASN A 107 -19.76 4.99 3.93
C ASN A 107 -20.75 4.48 4.98
N ASP A 108 -21.21 3.23 4.87
CA ASP A 108 -22.10 2.62 5.85
C ASP A 108 -21.46 2.55 7.24
N ALA A 109 -20.20 2.12 7.30
CA ALA A 109 -19.43 2.10 8.56
C ALA A 109 -19.19 3.52 9.14
N LEU A 110 -18.98 4.51 8.27
CA LEU A 110 -18.86 5.90 8.70
C LEU A 110 -20.19 6.46 9.22
N ASP A 111 -21.32 6.11 8.60
CA ASP A 111 -22.65 6.49 9.06
C ASP A 111 -22.91 5.97 10.47
N GLU A 112 -22.64 4.68 10.69
CA GLU A 112 -22.80 4.03 12.01
C GLU A 112 -21.89 4.69 13.05
N ALA A 113 -20.62 4.90 12.75
CA ALA A 113 -19.65 5.52 13.66
C ALA A 113 -20.02 6.98 14.01
N LEU A 114 -20.48 7.76 13.04
CA LEU A 114 -20.91 9.14 13.29
C LEU A 114 -22.20 9.18 14.13
N GLU A 115 -23.15 8.28 13.87
CA GLU A 115 -24.37 8.18 14.68
C GLU A 115 -24.07 7.85 16.13
N GLU A 116 -23.16 6.88 16.38
CA GLU A 116 -22.70 6.56 17.73
C GLU A 116 -22.05 7.77 18.41
N LEU A 117 -21.17 8.50 17.72
CA LEU A 117 -20.50 9.69 18.27
C LEU A 117 -21.49 10.82 18.58
N TYR A 118 -22.47 11.08 17.72
CA TYR A 118 -23.52 12.06 17.99
C TYR A 118 -24.38 11.67 19.18
N GLN A 119 -24.79 10.40 19.30
CA GLN A 119 -25.54 9.90 20.44
C GLN A 119 -24.77 9.99 21.76
N GLU A 120 -23.46 9.75 21.72
CA GLU A 120 -22.60 9.87 22.89
C GLU A 120 -22.43 11.36 23.30
N SER A 121 -22.25 12.23 22.33
CA SER A 121 -22.16 13.66 22.53
C SER A 121 -23.45 14.27 23.12
N GLU A 122 -24.63 13.82 22.67
CA GLU A 122 -25.93 14.26 23.26
C GLU A 122 -26.01 13.91 24.74
N LYS A 123 -25.48 12.74 25.17
CA LYS A 123 -25.45 12.36 26.61
C LYS A 123 -24.57 13.29 27.43
N GLN A 124 -23.59 13.94 26.82
CA GLN A 124 -22.68 14.92 27.44
C GLN A 124 -23.16 16.39 27.28
N ASN A 125 -24.42 16.61 26.91
CA ASN A 125 -25.01 17.92 26.64
C ASN A 125 -24.38 18.67 25.45
N GLY A 126 -23.80 17.96 24.51
CA GLY A 126 -23.31 18.51 23.25
C GLY A 126 -22.09 19.43 23.34
N ASN A 127 -21.42 19.50 24.47
CA ASN A 127 -20.23 20.36 24.66
C ASN A 127 -18.92 19.56 24.75
N ASP A 128 -18.80 18.54 23.93
CA ASP A 128 -17.61 17.71 23.81
C ASP A 128 -16.72 18.13 22.61
N ASP A 129 -15.56 17.53 22.51
CA ASP A 129 -14.60 17.87 21.46
C ASP A 129 -15.06 17.37 20.08
N PHE A 130 -15.92 16.35 20.01
CA PHE A 130 -16.48 15.87 18.76
C PHE A 130 -17.41 16.93 18.14
N ASN A 131 -18.34 17.51 18.92
CA ASN A 131 -19.23 18.56 18.40
C ASN A 131 -18.45 19.80 17.98
N LYS A 132 -17.44 20.21 18.75
CA LYS A 132 -16.56 21.32 18.35
C LYS A 132 -15.87 21.06 17.01
N LEU A 133 -15.40 19.82 16.79
CA LEU A 133 -14.80 19.42 15.54
C LEU A 133 -15.83 19.40 14.40
N ALA A 134 -17.00 18.80 14.67
CA ALA A 134 -18.09 18.73 13.69
C ALA A 134 -18.51 20.13 13.26
N ASP A 135 -18.74 21.04 14.20
CA ASP A 135 -19.10 22.43 13.93
C ASP A 135 -18.00 23.19 13.15
N ALA A 136 -16.73 22.93 13.47
CA ALA A 136 -15.62 23.57 12.78
C ALA A 136 -15.46 23.09 11.32
N LEU A 137 -15.84 21.86 11.03
CA LEU A 137 -15.74 21.26 9.70
C LEU A 137 -17.05 21.28 8.92
N ALA A 138 -18.20 21.43 9.62
CA ALA A 138 -19.50 21.52 8.96
C ALA A 138 -19.59 22.81 8.13
N THR A 139 -20.13 22.69 6.93
CA THR A 139 -20.66 23.83 6.17
C THR A 139 -22.12 24.01 6.55
N VAL A 140 -22.66 25.23 6.42
CA VAL A 140 -23.99 25.68 6.88
C VAL A 140 -25.17 24.73 6.58
N LYS A 141 -24.97 23.64 5.80
CA LYS A 141 -26.02 22.72 5.38
C LYS A 141 -25.63 21.23 5.33
N SER A 142 -24.40 20.82 5.69
CA SER A 142 -24.00 19.44 5.42
C SER A 142 -22.70 19.03 6.14
N ASP A 143 -22.70 17.83 6.70
CA ASP A 143 -21.54 17.15 7.28
C ASP A 143 -20.58 16.54 6.22
N ASN A 144 -20.83 16.82 4.94
CA ASN A 144 -20.07 16.22 3.85
C ASN A 144 -18.56 16.51 3.95
N ASN A 145 -18.19 17.65 4.49
CA ASN A 145 -16.78 18.01 4.67
C ASN A 145 -16.13 17.17 5.77
N LEU A 146 -16.78 17.00 6.92
CA LEU A 146 -16.35 16.13 8.01
C LEU A 146 -16.17 14.69 7.49
N ARG A 147 -17.17 14.16 6.78
CA ARG A 147 -17.15 12.82 6.19
C ARG A 147 -15.98 12.64 5.22
N SER A 148 -15.77 13.60 4.32
CA SER A 148 -14.68 13.52 3.34
C SER A 148 -13.30 13.58 3.99
N VAL A 149 -13.13 14.37 5.06
CA VAL A 149 -11.89 14.43 5.83
C VAL A 149 -11.62 13.10 6.52
N ILE A 150 -12.62 12.53 7.21
CA ILE A 150 -12.48 11.24 7.89
C ILE A 150 -12.11 10.14 6.90
N LEU A 151 -12.81 10.03 5.77
CA LEU A 151 -12.51 9.01 4.76
C LEU A 151 -11.12 9.20 4.13
N SER A 152 -10.69 10.44 3.91
CA SER A 152 -9.35 10.70 3.37
C SER A 152 -8.25 10.30 4.35
N ILE A 153 -8.44 10.58 5.64
CA ILE A 153 -7.53 10.15 6.71
C ILE A 153 -7.53 8.62 6.79
N TYR A 154 -8.70 7.98 6.77
CA TYR A 154 -8.84 6.53 6.81
C TYR A 154 -8.04 5.85 5.69
N VAL A 155 -8.21 6.29 4.45
CA VAL A 155 -7.44 5.75 3.30
C VAL A 155 -5.93 5.99 3.50
N SER A 156 -5.54 7.15 4.04
CA SER A 156 -4.13 7.46 4.29
C SER A 156 -3.52 6.55 5.35
N ILE A 157 -4.20 6.32 6.46
CA ILE A 157 -3.67 5.48 7.55
C ILE A 157 -3.56 4.01 7.15
N LEU A 158 -4.43 3.51 6.28
CA LEU A 158 -4.36 2.13 5.76
C LEU A 158 -3.09 1.86 4.92
N SER A 159 -2.41 2.89 4.45
CA SER A 159 -1.12 2.73 3.76
C SER A 159 0.05 2.41 4.71
N HIS A 160 -0.16 2.55 6.01
CA HIS A 160 0.86 2.28 7.03
C HIS A 160 0.75 0.85 7.58
N PRO A 161 1.87 0.17 7.86
CA PRO A 161 1.86 -1.20 8.37
C PRO A 161 1.13 -1.37 9.71
N PHE A 162 1.14 -0.32 10.54
CA PHE A 162 0.49 -0.26 11.86
C PHE A 162 -0.37 0.99 11.95
N PRO A 163 -1.59 0.99 11.37
CA PRO A 163 -2.43 2.18 11.23
C PRO A 163 -2.74 2.89 12.56
N ILE A 164 -3.14 2.12 13.58
CA ILE A 164 -3.51 2.65 14.91
C ILE A 164 -2.29 3.29 15.58
N ALA A 165 -1.18 2.60 15.65
CA ALA A 165 0.04 3.14 16.24
C ALA A 165 0.55 4.38 15.50
N TRP A 166 0.36 4.43 14.18
CA TRP A 166 0.72 5.59 13.38
C TRP A 166 -0.14 6.81 13.75
N ILE A 167 -1.47 6.65 13.85
CA ILE A 167 -2.36 7.76 14.20
C ILE A 167 -2.13 8.26 15.63
N GLU A 168 -1.91 7.35 16.59
CA GLU A 168 -1.56 7.71 17.97
C GLU A 168 -0.27 8.54 18.04
N ASN A 169 0.75 8.15 17.27
CA ASN A 169 1.99 8.91 17.20
C ASN A 169 1.80 10.26 16.48
N ALA A 170 0.96 10.32 15.44
CA ALA A 170 0.62 11.57 14.77
C ALA A 170 -0.08 12.54 15.73
N VAL A 171 -1.04 12.06 16.54
CA VAL A 171 -1.73 12.88 17.55
C VAL A 171 -0.74 13.44 18.57
N LYS A 172 0.18 12.62 19.10
CA LYS A 172 1.21 13.07 20.05
C LYS A 172 2.10 14.21 19.52
N MET A 173 2.25 14.33 18.21
CA MET A 173 3.01 15.44 17.61
C MET A 173 2.32 16.80 17.80
N TYR A 174 1.02 16.80 18.04
CA TYR A 174 0.24 18.02 18.33
C TYR A 174 0.13 18.33 19.83
N GLU A 175 0.37 17.33 20.69
CA GLU A 175 0.42 17.47 22.15
C GLU A 175 1.79 18.01 22.60
N THR A 176 2.13 19.22 22.17
CA THR A 176 3.42 19.84 22.47
C THR A 176 3.27 21.30 22.81
N ASP A 177 3.98 21.75 23.84
CA ASP A 177 4.06 23.18 24.21
C ASP A 177 5.09 23.96 23.37
N LEU A 178 5.73 23.29 22.40
CA LEU A 178 6.71 23.94 21.54
C LEU A 178 6.06 25.00 20.63
N PRO A 179 6.71 26.13 20.39
CA PRO A 179 6.28 27.08 19.38
C PRO A 179 6.16 26.41 18.01
N PHE A 180 5.16 26.80 17.19
CA PHE A 180 4.89 26.20 15.88
C PHE A 180 6.15 25.95 15.04
N LYS A 181 7.07 26.92 14.99
CA LYS A 181 8.31 26.82 14.19
C LYS A 181 9.27 25.73 14.67
N GLU A 182 9.13 25.30 15.91
CA GLU A 182 10.02 24.31 16.54
C GLU A 182 9.44 22.89 16.45
N THR A 183 8.15 22.75 16.13
CA THR A 183 7.52 21.45 15.88
C THR A 183 8.02 20.85 14.57
N GLU A 184 8.02 19.52 14.43
CA GLU A 184 8.49 18.86 13.21
C GLU A 184 7.71 19.27 11.96
N TRP A 185 6.39 19.31 12.06
CA TRP A 185 5.52 19.76 10.96
C TRP A 185 5.61 21.27 10.70
N GLY A 186 5.84 22.08 11.76
CA GLY A 186 6.10 23.52 11.65
C GLY A 186 7.39 23.82 10.89
N LYS A 187 8.46 23.09 11.15
CA LYS A 187 9.72 23.17 10.38
C LYS A 187 9.49 22.88 8.89
N VAL A 188 8.71 21.83 8.58
CA VAL A 188 8.36 21.51 7.18
C VAL A 188 7.55 22.63 6.53
N ALA A 189 6.55 23.17 7.23
CA ALA A 189 5.72 24.27 6.72
C ALA A 189 6.56 25.54 6.46
N VAL A 190 7.42 25.92 7.42
CA VAL A 190 8.31 27.08 7.27
C VAL A 190 9.29 26.88 6.10
N SER A 191 9.92 25.71 6.01
CA SER A 191 10.84 25.39 4.90
C SER A 191 10.14 25.47 3.53
N ARG A 192 8.89 25.02 3.43
CA ARG A 192 8.08 25.16 2.21
C ARG A 192 7.80 26.62 1.85
N LEU A 193 7.43 27.43 2.85
CA LEU A 193 7.18 28.86 2.65
C LEU A 193 8.45 29.60 2.22
N GLU A 194 9.59 29.31 2.84
CA GLU A 194 10.89 29.87 2.44
C GLU A 194 11.27 29.47 1.01
N HIS A 195 11.02 28.21 0.64
CA HIS A 195 11.25 27.73 -0.72
C HIS A 195 10.38 28.49 -1.74
N ILE A 196 9.08 28.63 -1.49
CA ILE A 196 8.17 29.40 -2.35
C ILE A 196 8.62 30.85 -2.44
N ASN A 197 8.97 31.47 -1.32
CA ASN A 197 9.44 32.84 -1.30
C ASN A 197 10.74 33.04 -2.11
N SER A 198 11.65 32.05 -2.07
CA SER A 198 12.88 32.08 -2.87
C SER A 198 12.61 32.04 -4.37
N TYR A 199 11.51 31.40 -4.80
CA TYR A 199 11.09 31.42 -6.22
C TYR A 199 10.44 32.74 -6.61
N MET A 200 9.62 33.31 -5.74
CA MET A 200 8.95 34.58 -6.00
C MET A 200 9.92 35.78 -6.03
N GLY A 201 11.04 35.69 -5.30
CA GLY A 201 12.11 36.70 -5.30
C GLY A 201 13.06 36.63 -6.49
N ARG A 202 12.94 35.64 -7.39
CA ARG A 202 13.76 35.59 -8.60
C ARG A 202 13.21 36.58 -9.65
N PRO A 203 13.97 37.56 -10.11
CA PRO A 203 13.52 38.46 -11.19
C PRO A 203 13.25 37.58 -12.41
N VAL A 204 12.01 37.60 -12.90
CA VAL A 204 11.64 37.00 -14.19
C VAL A 204 12.38 37.82 -15.24
N SER A 205 13.42 37.25 -15.82
CA SER A 205 14.12 37.90 -16.93
C SER A 205 13.19 37.85 -18.15
N TYR A 206 12.56 38.99 -18.46
CA TYR A 206 11.74 39.20 -19.65
C TYR A 206 12.56 39.23 -20.93
N THR A 207 13.45 38.27 -21.17
CA THR A 207 14.30 38.25 -22.37
C THR A 207 13.70 37.47 -23.53
N HIS A 208 12.46 36.94 -23.44
CA HIS A 208 11.85 36.21 -24.57
C HIS A 208 10.54 36.80 -25.11
N LEU A 209 10.24 38.09 -24.86
CA LEU A 209 9.10 38.78 -25.48
C LEU A 209 9.53 39.94 -26.39
N ARG A 210 10.61 39.76 -27.15
CA ARG A 210 10.94 40.61 -28.31
C ARG A 210 11.48 39.74 -29.43
N ALA A 211 10.61 39.14 -30.21
CA ALA A 211 10.81 38.82 -31.64
C ALA A 211 9.51 38.30 -32.24
N HIS A 212 8.97 39.09 -33.09
CA HIS A 212 7.92 38.95 -34.12
C HIS A 212 6.58 39.54 -33.77
#